data_88de8fcf80e14bd90b0a2b74381d6c10
#
_entry.id   88de8fcf80e14bd90b0a2b74381d6c10
#
_cell.length_a   1.000
_cell.length_b   1.000
_cell.length_c   1.000
_cell.angle_alpha   90.00
_cell.angle_beta   90.00
_cell.angle_gamma   90.00
#
_symmetry.space_group_name_H-M   'P 1'
#
loop_
_entity.id
_entity.type
_entity.pdbx_description
1 polymer ?
#
loop_
_entity_poly.entity_id
_entity_poly.type
_entity_poly.pdbx_seq_one_letter_code
_entity_poly.pdbx_strand_id
1 'polypeptide(L)'
;MGRTPKINTKLPGRDHWGAVQSAFFAGGGIQGGRAVGTSDDQAAYPASNAQRPENVAATIYHSLGLPDTTAWVDELNRPHHIYYGEPIYDLL
;
A
#
# COMPACT_ATOMS: atom_id res chain seq x y z
N MET A 1 1.54 -0.36 -11.03
CA MET A 1 1.32 -1.81 -10.96
C MET A 1 2.61 -2.54 -11.28
N GLY A 2 2.92 -3.58 -10.51
CA GLY A 2 4.11 -4.39 -10.74
C GLY A 2 4.05 -5.18 -12.05
N ARG A 3 5.21 -5.49 -12.58
CA ARG A 3 5.38 -6.25 -13.80
C ARG A 3 6.27 -7.46 -13.55
N THR A 4 6.08 -8.53 -14.35
CA THR A 4 6.88 -9.74 -14.20
C THR A 4 8.37 -9.45 -14.37
N PRO A 5 9.26 -10.15 -13.62
CA PRO A 5 10.71 -9.97 -13.75
C PRO A 5 11.24 -10.35 -15.14
N LYS A 6 10.58 -11.30 -15.80
CA LYS A 6 10.99 -11.79 -17.13
C LYS A 6 10.22 -11.09 -18.24
N ILE A 7 10.90 -10.85 -19.35
CA ILE A 7 10.30 -10.35 -20.58
C ILE A 7 9.82 -11.54 -21.41
N ASN A 8 8.59 -11.46 -21.91
CA ASN A 8 8.04 -12.48 -22.78
C ASN A 8 8.80 -12.57 -24.11
N THR A 9 9.03 -13.77 -24.61
CA THR A 9 9.80 -14.00 -25.84
C THR A 9 8.97 -13.92 -27.11
N LYS A 10 7.68 -14.30 -27.04
CA LYS A 10 6.80 -14.32 -28.23
C LYS A 10 6.22 -12.94 -28.54
N LEU A 11 5.70 -12.27 -27.53
CA LEU A 11 5.25 -10.87 -27.58
C LEU A 11 6.10 -10.10 -26.57
N PRO A 12 7.09 -9.33 -27.03
CA PRO A 12 7.98 -8.62 -26.09
C PRO A 12 7.20 -7.73 -25.15
N GLY A 13 7.46 -7.89 -23.86
CA GLY A 13 6.78 -7.16 -22.81
C GLY A 13 6.77 -7.96 -21.52
N ARG A 14 6.12 -7.39 -20.50
CA ARG A 14 5.95 -8.03 -19.20
C ARG A 14 4.48 -7.98 -18.79
N ASP A 15 4.04 -9.04 -18.14
CA ASP A 15 2.68 -9.16 -17.63
C ASP A 15 2.52 -8.43 -16.27
N HIS A 16 1.30 -8.35 -15.81
CA HIS A 16 1.01 -7.85 -14.46
C HIS A 16 1.60 -8.78 -13.41
N TRP A 17 2.13 -8.18 -12.33
CA TRP A 17 2.74 -8.93 -11.23
C TRP A 17 2.28 -8.33 -9.91
N GLY A 18 1.52 -9.09 -9.13
CA GLY A 18 0.90 -8.59 -7.91
C GLY A 18 1.79 -8.62 -6.68
N ALA A 19 2.89 -9.38 -6.71
CA ALA A 19 3.73 -9.57 -5.53
C ALA A 19 4.50 -8.31 -5.10
N VAL A 20 4.86 -7.46 -6.06
CA VAL A 20 5.57 -6.19 -5.80
C VAL A 20 4.96 -5.09 -6.63
N GLN A 21 4.69 -3.98 -6.00
CA GLN A 21 4.31 -2.74 -6.66
C GLN A 21 4.76 -1.57 -5.82
N SER A 22 4.85 -0.40 -6.44
CA SER A 22 5.24 0.83 -5.75
C SER A 22 4.06 1.78 -5.69
N ALA A 23 3.93 2.46 -4.56
CA ALA A 23 2.97 3.54 -4.37
C ALA A 23 3.74 4.83 -4.08
N PHE A 24 3.14 5.95 -4.41
CA PHE A 24 3.71 7.27 -4.22
C PHE A 24 2.75 8.12 -3.36
N PHE A 25 3.31 8.82 -2.39
CA PHE A 25 2.58 9.71 -1.51
C PHE A 25 3.20 11.10 -1.52
N ALA A 26 2.36 12.13 -1.55
CA ALA A 26 2.79 13.51 -1.42
C ALA A 26 1.71 14.36 -0.75
N GLY A 27 2.10 15.27 0.11
CA GLY A 27 1.16 16.13 0.84
C GLY A 27 0.59 15.47 2.09
N GLY A 28 -0.42 16.10 2.70
CA GLY A 28 -1.19 15.52 3.80
C GLY A 28 -0.37 15.13 5.05
N GLY A 29 0.74 15.81 5.33
CA GLY A 29 1.62 15.45 6.45
C GLY A 29 2.64 14.36 6.12
N ILE A 30 2.68 13.87 4.89
CA ILE A 30 3.69 12.91 4.43
C ILE A 30 5.05 13.58 4.34
N GLN A 31 6.07 12.98 4.91
CA GLN A 31 7.44 13.47 4.81
C GLN A 31 8.06 13.03 3.48
N GLY A 32 8.50 14.00 2.70
CA GLY A 32 9.13 13.75 1.40
C GLY A 32 10.55 13.20 1.52
N GLY A 33 11.04 12.64 0.42
CA GLY A 33 12.41 12.14 0.33
C GLY A 33 12.65 10.81 1.03
N ARG A 34 11.59 10.07 1.37
CA ARG A 34 11.67 8.78 2.04
C ARG A 34 11.17 7.66 1.14
N ALA A 35 11.81 6.50 1.25
CA ALA A 35 11.35 5.26 0.66
C ALA A 35 11.19 4.22 1.78
N VAL A 36 10.07 3.51 1.78
CA VAL A 36 9.76 2.45 2.75
C VAL A 36 9.64 1.14 2.02
N GLY A 37 10.42 0.16 2.47
CA GLY A 37 10.46 -1.15 1.87
C GLY A 37 11.38 -1.24 0.66
N THR A 38 11.80 -2.46 0.38
CA THR A 38 12.63 -2.80 -0.77
C THR A 38 12.12 -4.08 -1.41
N SER A 39 12.43 -4.27 -2.67
CA SER A 39 12.24 -5.55 -3.35
C SER A 39 13.54 -6.34 -3.41
N ASP A 40 13.45 -7.59 -3.84
CA ASP A 40 14.64 -8.36 -4.18
C ASP A 40 15.30 -7.81 -5.46
N ASP A 41 16.45 -8.39 -5.83
CA ASP A 41 17.26 -7.92 -6.97
C ASP A 41 16.53 -7.99 -8.30
N GLN A 42 15.49 -8.82 -8.40
CA GLN A 42 14.72 -9.02 -9.64
C GLN A 42 13.42 -8.23 -9.62
N ALA A 43 13.15 -7.48 -8.56
CA ALA A 43 11.86 -6.81 -8.34
C ALA A 43 10.67 -7.78 -8.40
N ALA A 44 10.90 -9.01 -7.92
CA ALA A 44 9.90 -10.08 -7.94
C ALA A 44 9.08 -10.14 -6.65
N TYR A 45 9.75 -10.01 -5.50
CA TYR A 45 9.11 -10.12 -4.19
C TYR A 45 9.63 -9.06 -3.23
N PRO A 46 8.84 -8.68 -2.20
CA PRO A 46 9.32 -7.78 -1.16
C PRO A 46 10.48 -8.42 -0.39
N ALA A 47 11.53 -7.65 -0.12
CA ALA A 47 12.69 -8.09 0.66
C ALA A 47 12.70 -7.50 2.06
N SER A 48 12.21 -6.28 2.26
CA SER A 48 12.16 -5.63 3.57
C SER A 48 10.96 -4.70 3.68
N ASN A 49 10.46 -4.54 4.90
CA ASN A 49 9.37 -3.61 5.24
C ASN A 49 8.20 -3.67 4.26
N ALA A 50 7.78 -4.88 3.91
CA ALA A 50 6.64 -5.09 3.04
C ALA A 50 5.39 -4.44 3.62
N GLN A 51 4.65 -3.73 2.77
CA GLN A 51 3.41 -3.08 3.14
C GLN A 51 2.25 -3.70 2.38
N ARG A 52 1.11 -3.80 3.05
CA ARG A 52 -0.12 -4.31 2.44
C ARG A 52 -0.98 -3.15 1.93
N PRO A 53 -1.87 -3.40 0.95
CA PRO A 53 -2.83 -2.38 0.51
C PRO A 53 -3.64 -1.77 1.64
N GLU A 54 -3.96 -2.55 2.67
CA GLU A 54 -4.66 -2.08 3.87
C GLU A 54 -3.87 -0.99 4.60
N ASN A 55 -2.54 -1.10 4.63
CA ASN A 55 -1.69 -0.10 5.25
C ASN A 55 -1.65 1.20 4.44
N VAL A 56 -1.74 1.10 3.12
CA VAL A 56 -1.86 2.27 2.24
C VAL A 56 -3.17 3.00 2.53
N ALA A 57 -4.28 2.28 2.60
CA ALA A 57 -5.57 2.85 2.96
C ALA A 57 -5.55 3.48 4.35
N ALA A 58 -4.98 2.78 5.34
CA ALA A 58 -4.83 3.28 6.71
C ALA A 58 -4.02 4.57 6.76
N THR A 59 -2.95 4.68 5.96
CA THR A 59 -2.13 5.89 5.87
C THR A 59 -2.94 7.07 5.35
N ILE A 60 -3.75 6.86 4.32
CA ILE A 60 -4.62 7.88 3.74
C ILE A 60 -5.64 8.37 4.78
N TYR A 61 -6.36 7.46 5.40
CA TYR A 61 -7.38 7.82 6.40
C TYR A 61 -6.77 8.49 7.63
N HIS A 62 -5.61 8.00 8.09
CA HIS A 62 -4.88 8.63 9.18
C HIS A 62 -4.49 10.08 8.84
N SER A 63 -3.99 10.30 7.63
CA SER A 63 -3.62 11.63 7.16
C SER A 63 -4.81 12.57 7.02
N LEU A 64 -6.01 12.02 6.83
CA LEU A 64 -7.27 12.77 6.83
C LEU A 64 -7.81 13.04 8.25
N GLY A 65 -7.14 12.56 9.28
CA GLY A 65 -7.52 12.76 10.66
C GLY A 65 -8.56 11.78 11.20
N LEU A 66 -8.79 10.67 10.51
CA LEU A 66 -9.74 9.64 10.95
C LEU A 66 -9.03 8.61 11.83
N PRO A 67 -9.38 8.48 13.13
CA PRO A 67 -8.79 7.46 13.97
C PRO A 67 -9.22 6.05 13.56
N ASP A 68 -8.45 5.04 13.96
CA ASP A 68 -8.72 3.64 13.64
C ASP A 68 -10.01 3.12 14.27
N THR A 69 -10.52 3.81 15.28
CA THR A 69 -11.80 3.49 15.94
C THR A 69 -13.02 4.00 15.17
N THR A 70 -12.82 4.80 14.13
CA THR A 70 -13.92 5.34 13.32
C THR A 70 -14.68 4.20 12.64
N ALA A 71 -16.00 4.20 12.84
CA ALA A 71 -16.87 3.13 12.33
C ALA A 71 -18.15 3.72 11.75
N TRP A 72 -18.73 3.01 10.80
CA TRP A 72 -20.10 3.25 10.33
C TRP A 72 -21.01 2.13 10.84
N VAL A 73 -22.28 2.38 10.91
CA VAL A 73 -23.27 1.44 11.44
C VAL A 73 -24.21 1.03 10.32
N ASP A 74 -24.39 -0.29 10.15
CA ASP A 74 -25.29 -0.82 9.15
C ASP A 74 -26.76 -0.80 9.61
N GLU A 75 -27.66 -1.32 8.74
CA GLU A 75 -29.09 -1.35 9.01
C GLU A 75 -29.47 -2.19 10.23
N LEU A 76 -28.63 -3.15 10.61
CA LEU A 76 -28.80 -3.98 11.79
C LEU A 76 -28.09 -3.43 13.03
N ASN A 77 -27.67 -2.16 12.98
CA ASN A 77 -26.97 -1.47 14.05
C ASN A 77 -25.63 -2.13 14.42
N ARG A 78 -24.96 -2.75 13.44
CA ARG A 78 -23.64 -3.36 13.63
C ARG A 78 -22.56 -2.38 13.22
N PRO A 79 -21.55 -2.14 14.07
CA PRO A 79 -20.45 -1.25 13.72
C PRO A 79 -19.47 -1.92 12.76
N HIS A 80 -18.99 -1.16 11.80
CA HIS A 80 -17.94 -1.57 10.86
C HIS A 80 -16.86 -0.51 10.83
N HIS A 81 -15.62 -0.90 11.06
CA HIS A 81 -14.49 0.02 10.93
C HIS A 81 -14.36 0.50 9.49
N ILE A 82 -14.02 1.78 9.31
CA ILE A 82 -13.85 2.36 7.97
C ILE A 82 -12.61 1.78 7.32
N TYR A 83 -11.58 1.51 8.11
CA TYR A 83 -10.36 0.90 7.61
C TYR A 83 -9.73 -0.05 8.63
N TYR A 84 -8.97 -0.97 8.11
CA TYR A 84 -8.11 -1.89 8.86
C TYR A 84 -6.67 -1.62 8.42
N GLY A 85 -5.73 -2.31 9.00
CA GLY A 85 -4.33 -2.11 8.70
C GLY A 85 -3.71 -1.03 9.60
N GLU A 86 -2.44 -0.81 9.40
CA GLU A 86 -1.65 0.12 10.20
C GLU A 86 -1.06 1.19 9.30
N PRO A 87 -1.19 2.47 9.66
CA PRO A 87 -0.56 3.55 8.89
C PRO A 87 0.94 3.30 8.73
N ILE A 88 1.48 3.68 7.59
CA ILE A 88 2.92 3.56 7.34
C ILE A 88 3.60 4.74 8.04
N TYR A 89 3.84 4.58 9.34
CA TYR A 89 4.35 5.67 10.20
C TYR A 89 5.71 6.20 9.74
N ASP A 90 6.51 5.39 9.06
CA ASP A 90 7.79 5.83 8.52
C ASP A 90 7.67 6.93 7.45
N LEU A 91 6.48 7.13 6.90
CA LEU A 91 6.17 8.19 5.95
C LEU A 91 5.62 9.46 6.62
N LEU A 92 5.27 9.41 7.88
CA LEU A 92 4.55 10.48 8.59
C LEU A 92 5.43 11.37 9.45
#